data_7b2280719aa5b4049adfc584915b3695
#
_entry.id   7b2280719aa5b4049adfc584915b3695
#
_cell.length_a   1.000
_cell.length_b   1.000
_cell.length_c   1.000
_cell.angle_alpha   90.00
_cell.angle_beta   90.00
_cell.angle_gamma   90.00
#
_symmetry.space_group_name_H-M   'P 1'
#
loop_
_entity.id
_entity.type
_entity.pdbx_description
1 polymer ?
#
loop_
_entity_poly.entity_id
_entity_poly.type
_entity_poly.pdbx_seq_one_letter_code
_entity_poly.pdbx_strand_id
1 'polypeptide(L)'
;PYNSLKKPGQMRAQSYQTVAHGADTIQFFQLRRSVGGCEKFHGAVIAHAGTADTRVFREVTQLGKELEKIGSRVMGSENHAKVGIIFDWENYWALEYTSGPNRDLRYVDQIEQMYNYFYNKNIAVDMIPIDADFSKYDLVAAPVLYMVKDGVAESLEAYVQAGGTLITTYMSGIVGQSDNVHLGGYP
;
A
#
# COMPACT_ATOMS: atom_id res chain seq x y z
N PRO A 1 -15.97 7.33 -10.21
CA PRO A 1 -14.58 7.76 -10.29
C PRO A 1 -14.44 8.77 -11.43
N TYR A 2 -13.69 9.84 -11.19
CA TYR A 2 -13.42 10.85 -12.20
C TYR A 2 -12.06 10.56 -12.82
N ASN A 3 -12.03 10.26 -14.12
CA ASN A 3 -10.79 10.10 -14.88
C ASN A 3 -10.25 11.49 -15.26
N SER A 4 -9.53 12.12 -14.34
CA SER A 4 -8.84 13.37 -14.65
C SER A 4 -7.61 13.11 -15.52
N LEU A 5 -7.43 13.94 -16.56
CA LEU A 5 -6.20 13.88 -17.34
C LEU A 5 -5.00 14.25 -16.46
N LYS A 6 -3.98 13.41 -16.47
CA LYS A 6 -2.72 13.73 -15.82
C LYS A 6 -2.05 14.94 -16.49
N LYS A 7 -1.52 15.83 -15.67
CA LYS A 7 -0.73 16.98 -16.14
C LYS A 7 0.55 16.51 -16.85
N PRO A 8 1.13 17.33 -17.74
CA PRO A 8 2.43 17.04 -18.30
C PRO A 8 3.47 16.75 -17.20
N GLY A 9 4.22 15.66 -17.36
CA GLY A 9 5.23 15.21 -16.40
C GLY A 9 4.69 14.50 -15.15
N GLN A 10 3.40 14.56 -14.86
CA GLN A 10 2.81 13.91 -13.67
C GLN A 10 3.00 12.38 -13.71
N MET A 11 2.79 11.76 -14.86
CA MET A 11 2.98 10.32 -15.03
C MET A 11 4.44 9.92 -14.80
N ARG A 12 5.38 10.71 -15.29
CA ARG A 12 6.82 10.50 -15.05
C ARG A 12 7.14 10.59 -13.56
N ALA A 13 6.67 11.62 -12.88
CA ALA A 13 6.91 11.79 -11.43
C ALA A 13 6.34 10.63 -10.62
N GLN A 14 5.11 10.19 -10.90
CA GLN A 14 4.48 9.03 -10.24
C GLN A 14 5.27 7.75 -10.49
N SER A 15 5.73 7.52 -11.72
CA SER A 15 6.53 6.33 -12.05
C SER A 15 7.87 6.30 -11.29
N TYR A 16 8.57 7.42 -11.23
CA TYR A 16 9.80 7.52 -10.45
C TYR A 16 9.56 7.36 -8.95
N GLN A 17 8.46 7.91 -8.44
CA GLN A 17 8.07 7.69 -7.05
C GLN A 17 7.86 6.20 -6.75
N THR A 18 7.14 5.50 -7.64
CA THR A 18 6.90 4.05 -7.51
C THR A 18 8.21 3.26 -7.49
N VAL A 19 9.14 3.57 -8.41
CA VAL A 19 10.48 2.95 -8.44
C VAL A 19 11.27 3.29 -7.17
N ALA A 20 11.21 4.52 -6.70
CA ALA A 20 11.90 4.94 -5.46
C ALA A 20 11.37 4.24 -4.20
N HIS A 21 10.14 3.72 -4.24
CA HIS A 21 9.55 2.88 -3.20
C HIS A 21 9.75 1.38 -3.44
N GLY A 22 10.67 0.97 -4.31
CA GLY A 22 11.11 -0.41 -4.49
C GLY A 22 10.41 -1.19 -5.60
N ALA A 23 9.64 -0.54 -6.48
CA ALA A 23 9.05 -1.24 -7.61
C ALA A 23 10.09 -1.52 -8.71
N ASP A 24 10.15 -2.76 -9.16
CA ASP A 24 11.05 -3.20 -10.24
C ASP A 24 10.48 -2.92 -11.64
N THR A 25 9.17 -2.69 -11.75
CA THR A 25 8.51 -2.47 -13.04
C THR A 25 7.44 -1.39 -12.95
N ILE A 26 7.21 -0.70 -14.07
CA ILE A 26 6.10 0.21 -14.26
C ILE A 26 5.21 -0.33 -15.38
N GLN A 27 3.95 -0.53 -15.07
CA GLN A 27 2.96 -1.03 -16.03
C GLN A 27 1.86 0.00 -16.23
N PHE A 28 1.49 0.21 -17.49
CA PHE A 28 0.39 1.11 -17.84
C PHE A 28 -0.79 0.34 -18.43
N PHE A 29 -1.94 0.52 -17.86
CA PHE A 29 -3.18 0.16 -18.48
C PHE A 29 -3.69 1.37 -19.28
N GLN A 30 -3.82 1.29 -20.58
CA GLN A 30 -3.60 0.17 -21.48
C GLN A 30 -2.75 0.59 -22.67
N LEU A 31 -2.20 -0.37 -23.44
CA LEU A 31 -1.39 -0.02 -24.60
C LEU A 31 -2.22 0.72 -25.65
N ARG A 32 -3.36 0.17 -26.06
CA ARG A 32 -4.25 0.76 -27.08
C ARG A 32 -5.63 0.98 -26.48
N ARG A 33 -6.18 2.17 -26.69
CA ARG A 33 -7.50 2.54 -26.18
C ARG A 33 -8.59 1.67 -26.80
N SER A 34 -9.48 1.12 -25.95
CA SER A 34 -10.64 0.33 -26.39
C SER A 34 -11.57 1.14 -27.27
N VAL A 35 -12.07 0.51 -28.35
CA VAL A 35 -12.98 1.17 -29.31
C VAL A 35 -14.42 1.20 -28.84
N GLY A 36 -14.79 0.34 -27.90
CA GLY A 36 -16.17 0.19 -27.42
C GLY A 36 -16.25 -0.06 -25.92
N GLY A 37 -17.48 -0.28 -25.44
CA GLY A 37 -17.74 -0.58 -24.03
C GLY A 37 -17.47 0.60 -23.08
N CYS A 38 -17.41 0.30 -21.79
CA CYS A 38 -17.17 1.30 -20.74
C CYS A 38 -15.73 1.85 -20.75
N GLU A 39 -14.77 1.11 -21.31
CA GLU A 39 -13.36 1.47 -21.30
C GLU A 39 -12.93 2.39 -22.46
N LYS A 40 -13.82 2.72 -23.40
CA LYS A 40 -13.49 3.57 -24.55
C LYS A 40 -12.97 4.96 -24.16
N PHE A 41 -13.23 5.42 -22.93
CA PHE A 41 -12.75 6.70 -22.40
C PHE A 41 -11.56 6.55 -21.44
N HIS A 42 -11.10 5.32 -21.17
CA HIS A 42 -9.90 5.12 -20.35
C HIS A 42 -8.66 5.67 -21.04
N GLY A 43 -7.63 6.03 -20.27
CA GLY A 43 -6.34 6.40 -20.79
C GLY A 43 -5.68 5.24 -21.55
N ALA A 44 -4.81 5.54 -22.49
CA ALA A 44 -3.99 4.56 -23.17
C ALA A 44 -2.73 5.21 -23.72
N VAL A 45 -1.69 4.41 -23.94
CA VAL A 45 -0.45 4.88 -24.58
C VAL A 45 -0.74 5.29 -26.03
N ILE A 46 -1.48 4.44 -26.77
CA ILE A 46 -1.95 4.73 -28.13
C ILE A 46 -3.42 5.13 -28.04
N ALA A 47 -3.71 6.40 -28.29
CA ALA A 47 -5.06 6.94 -28.35
C ALA A 47 -5.84 6.45 -29.57
N HIS A 48 -7.14 6.77 -29.64
CA HIS A 48 -7.99 6.40 -30.82
C HIS A 48 -7.45 6.92 -32.15
N ALA A 49 -6.72 8.04 -32.15
CA ALA A 49 -6.06 8.55 -33.35
C ALA A 49 -5.03 7.57 -33.96
N GLY A 50 -4.56 6.59 -33.18
CA GLY A 50 -3.68 5.53 -33.65
C GLY A 50 -2.28 5.97 -34.05
N THR A 51 -1.86 7.18 -33.67
CA THR A 51 -0.55 7.76 -34.02
C THR A 51 0.36 7.90 -32.80
N ALA A 52 1.66 7.97 -33.04
CA ALA A 52 2.67 8.27 -32.02
C ALA A 52 2.71 9.76 -31.65
N ASP A 53 2.02 10.62 -32.38
CA ASP A 53 2.06 12.08 -32.17
C ASP A 53 1.05 12.54 -31.14
N THR A 54 1.12 11.92 -29.96
CA THR A 54 0.36 12.36 -28.78
C THR A 54 1.31 12.65 -27.61
N ARG A 55 0.91 13.54 -26.73
CA ARG A 55 1.68 13.84 -25.52
C ARG A 55 1.97 12.58 -24.70
N VAL A 56 0.93 11.76 -24.45
CA VAL A 56 1.07 10.54 -23.63
C VAL A 56 2.06 9.57 -24.26
N PHE A 57 1.98 9.34 -25.57
CA PHE A 57 2.92 8.44 -26.26
C PHE A 57 4.37 8.93 -26.12
N ARG A 58 4.61 10.23 -26.32
CA ARG A 58 5.95 10.82 -26.18
C ARG A 58 6.45 10.71 -24.73
N GLU A 59 5.62 11.02 -23.73
CA GLU A 59 5.99 10.93 -22.31
C GLU A 59 6.32 9.49 -21.90
N VAL A 60 5.52 8.50 -22.32
CA VAL A 60 5.79 7.07 -22.02
C VAL A 60 7.05 6.59 -22.72
N THR A 61 7.26 6.97 -23.99
CA THR A 61 8.48 6.62 -24.72
C THR A 61 9.72 7.20 -24.04
N GLN A 62 9.66 8.46 -23.62
CA GLN A 62 10.75 9.11 -22.91
C GLN A 62 11.04 8.43 -21.56
N LEU A 63 9.99 8.15 -20.79
CA LEU A 63 10.10 7.44 -19.52
C LEU A 63 10.74 6.05 -19.69
N GLY A 64 10.31 5.28 -20.71
CA GLY A 64 10.90 3.97 -21.00
C GLY A 64 12.42 4.05 -21.24
N LYS A 65 12.87 5.02 -22.03
CA LYS A 65 14.30 5.25 -22.26
C LYS A 65 15.06 5.67 -21.00
N GLU A 66 14.42 6.42 -20.11
CA GLU A 66 15.01 6.82 -18.82
C GLU A 66 15.14 5.62 -17.89
N LEU A 67 14.08 4.82 -17.75
CA LEU A 67 14.08 3.62 -16.91
C LEU A 67 15.06 2.56 -17.42
N GLU A 68 15.21 2.39 -18.72
CA GLU A 68 16.22 1.51 -19.31
C GLU A 68 17.64 1.89 -18.84
N LYS A 69 17.96 3.17 -18.76
CA LYS A 69 19.29 3.65 -18.33
C LYS A 69 19.57 3.39 -16.85
N ILE A 70 18.56 3.43 -16.00
CA ILE A 70 18.73 3.28 -14.56
C ILE A 70 18.38 1.88 -14.07
N GLY A 71 17.71 1.07 -14.89
CA GLY A 71 17.14 -0.24 -14.51
C GLY A 71 18.13 -1.15 -13.81
N SER A 72 19.35 -1.29 -14.36
CA SER A 72 20.39 -2.13 -13.76
C SER A 72 20.89 -1.67 -12.39
N ARG A 73 20.56 -0.43 -11.98
CA ARG A 73 20.96 0.14 -10.70
C ARG A 73 19.87 0.07 -9.64
N VAL A 74 18.60 0.03 -10.08
CA VAL A 74 17.44 0.10 -9.18
C VAL A 74 16.70 -1.23 -9.07
N MET A 75 16.79 -2.08 -10.09
CA MET A 75 16.12 -3.38 -10.08
C MET A 75 16.68 -4.28 -8.98
N GLY A 76 15.80 -4.86 -8.16
CA GLY A 76 16.17 -5.67 -7.01
C GLY A 76 16.74 -4.87 -5.83
N SER A 77 16.66 -3.54 -5.85
CA SER A 77 17.05 -2.74 -4.68
C SER A 77 16.00 -2.88 -3.58
N GLU A 78 16.47 -3.01 -2.34
CA GLU A 78 15.62 -3.07 -1.16
C GLU A 78 15.68 -1.76 -0.37
N ASN A 79 14.55 -1.39 0.19
CA ASN A 79 14.48 -0.29 1.14
C ASN A 79 14.58 -0.86 2.57
N HIS A 80 15.52 -0.38 3.37
CA HIS A 80 15.71 -0.84 4.74
C HIS A 80 14.94 0.05 5.72
N ALA A 81 13.61 -0.06 5.71
CA ALA A 81 12.78 0.63 6.68
C ALA A 81 12.96 0.04 8.08
N LYS A 82 12.96 0.91 9.10
CA LYS A 82 13.00 0.52 10.52
C LYS A 82 11.62 0.56 11.18
N VAL A 83 10.63 0.99 10.45
CA VAL A 83 9.22 1.04 10.86
C VAL A 83 8.40 0.16 9.94
N GLY A 84 7.64 -0.77 10.52
CA GLY A 84 6.63 -1.55 9.83
C GLY A 84 5.22 -1.11 10.24
N ILE A 85 4.32 -0.96 9.29
CA ILE A 85 2.88 -0.77 9.58
C ILE A 85 2.13 -1.99 9.08
N ILE A 86 1.46 -2.69 9.99
CA ILE A 86 0.67 -3.87 9.65
C ILE A 86 -0.57 -3.45 8.86
N PHE A 87 -0.74 -4.06 7.69
CA PHE A 87 -1.98 -4.02 6.92
C PHE A 87 -2.45 -5.44 6.65
N ASP A 88 -3.65 -5.75 7.11
CA ASP A 88 -4.27 -7.06 6.90
C ASP A 88 -5.63 -6.93 6.20
N TRP A 89 -5.79 -7.65 5.09
CA TRP A 89 -6.99 -7.59 4.25
C TRP A 89 -8.23 -8.15 4.96
N GLU A 90 -8.08 -9.23 5.73
CA GLU A 90 -9.21 -9.83 6.44
C GLU A 90 -9.66 -8.93 7.59
N ASN A 91 -8.72 -8.30 8.29
CA ASN A 91 -9.01 -7.25 9.25
C ASN A 91 -9.78 -6.08 8.62
N TYR A 92 -9.34 -5.64 7.43
CA TYR A 92 -10.02 -4.59 6.66
C TYR A 92 -11.44 -5.00 6.29
N TRP A 93 -11.63 -6.20 5.74
CA TRP A 93 -12.95 -6.69 5.34
C TRP A 93 -13.88 -6.87 6.54
N ALA A 94 -13.40 -7.43 7.65
CA ALA A 94 -14.19 -7.57 8.86
C ALA A 94 -14.69 -6.21 9.36
N LEU A 95 -13.84 -5.20 9.38
CA LEU A 95 -14.23 -3.83 9.76
C LEU A 95 -15.24 -3.19 8.78
N GLU A 96 -15.13 -3.45 7.48
CA GLU A 96 -16.10 -2.96 6.48
C GLU A 96 -17.48 -3.62 6.62
N TYR A 97 -17.55 -4.87 7.05
CA TYR A 97 -18.79 -5.60 7.23
C TYR A 97 -19.44 -5.44 8.60
N THR A 98 -18.68 -5.03 9.61
CA THR A 98 -19.27 -4.79 10.94
C THR A 98 -20.02 -3.46 10.98
N SER A 99 -21.03 -3.39 11.84
CA SER A 99 -21.68 -2.11 12.17
C SER A 99 -20.78 -1.18 12.97
N GLY A 100 -19.61 -1.69 13.42
CA GLY A 100 -18.55 -1.01 14.13
C GLY A 100 -18.98 -0.40 15.44
N PRO A 101 -18.15 0.37 16.17
CA PRO A 101 -18.65 1.28 17.18
C PRO A 101 -19.31 2.51 16.55
N ASN A 102 -18.95 2.86 15.34
CA ASN A 102 -19.60 3.89 14.52
C ASN A 102 -19.24 3.69 13.03
N ARG A 103 -20.01 4.35 12.15
CA ARG A 103 -19.83 4.29 10.70
C ARG A 103 -18.63 5.09 10.16
N ASP A 104 -18.01 5.91 10.99
CA ASP A 104 -16.93 6.80 10.59
C ASP A 104 -15.55 6.16 10.80
N LEU A 105 -15.51 4.97 11.43
CA LEU A 105 -14.29 4.18 11.54
C LEU A 105 -13.90 3.65 10.16
N ARG A 106 -12.77 4.12 9.68
CA ARG A 106 -12.21 3.72 8.39
C ARG A 106 -10.80 3.21 8.59
N TYR A 107 -10.62 1.92 8.35
CA TYR A 107 -9.33 1.25 8.57
C TYR A 107 -8.20 1.89 7.75
N VAL A 108 -8.45 2.10 6.46
CA VAL A 108 -7.44 2.69 5.56
C VAL A 108 -7.03 4.09 6.01
N ASP A 109 -7.98 4.91 6.48
CA ASP A 109 -7.69 6.26 6.98
C ASP A 109 -6.77 6.23 8.22
N GLN A 110 -6.93 5.21 9.09
CA GLN A 110 -6.05 5.03 10.26
C GLN A 110 -4.63 4.60 9.86
N ILE A 111 -4.54 3.70 8.89
CA ILE A 111 -3.25 3.30 8.28
C ILE A 111 -2.57 4.53 7.67
N GLU A 112 -3.31 5.31 6.89
CA GLU A 112 -2.78 6.50 6.21
C GLU A 112 -2.32 7.59 7.19
N GLN A 113 -3.06 7.81 8.28
CA GLN A 113 -2.65 8.73 9.34
C GLN A 113 -1.34 8.31 9.99
N MET A 114 -1.18 7.02 10.31
CA MET A 114 0.04 6.48 10.88
C MET A 114 1.21 6.61 9.90
N TYR A 115 1.00 6.23 8.63
CA TYR A 115 1.98 6.39 7.58
C TYR A 115 2.43 7.85 7.42
N ASN A 116 1.47 8.78 7.33
CA ASN A 116 1.75 10.21 7.15
C ASN A 116 2.57 10.81 8.30
N TYR A 117 2.40 10.31 9.52
CA TYR A 117 3.23 10.75 10.65
C TYR A 117 4.72 10.48 10.40
N PHE A 118 5.07 9.28 9.96
CA PHE A 118 6.45 8.91 9.67
C PHE A 118 6.94 9.55 8.37
N TYR A 119 6.12 9.53 7.32
CA TYR A 119 6.44 10.14 6.03
C TYR A 119 6.83 11.62 6.16
N ASN A 120 6.06 12.40 6.90
CA ASN A 120 6.34 13.83 7.12
C ASN A 120 7.63 14.08 7.94
N LYS A 121 8.18 13.05 8.55
CA LYS A 121 9.46 13.08 9.28
C LYS A 121 10.62 12.49 8.46
N ASN A 122 10.38 12.14 7.20
CA ASN A 122 11.34 11.43 6.33
C ASN A 122 11.85 10.12 6.93
N ILE A 123 10.97 9.39 7.64
CA ILE A 123 11.25 8.06 8.17
C ILE A 123 10.68 7.04 7.18
N ALA A 124 11.53 6.15 6.70
CA ALA A 124 11.10 5.07 5.80
C ALA A 124 10.19 4.09 6.54
N VAL A 125 9.12 3.65 5.86
CA VAL A 125 8.09 2.76 6.39
C VAL A 125 7.81 1.66 5.39
N ASP A 126 7.74 0.42 5.86
CA ASP A 126 7.20 -0.70 5.10
C ASP A 126 5.75 -0.97 5.50
N MET A 127 4.91 -1.24 4.51
CA MET A 127 3.59 -1.83 4.73
C MET A 127 3.78 -3.35 4.78
N ILE A 128 3.47 -3.96 5.92
CA ILE A 128 3.79 -5.36 6.18
C ILE A 128 2.53 -6.20 6.43
N PRO A 129 2.50 -7.46 5.99
CA PRO A 129 1.41 -8.36 6.35
C PRO A 129 1.48 -8.75 7.83
N ILE A 130 0.37 -9.29 8.35
CA ILE A 130 0.22 -9.64 9.76
C ILE A 130 1.12 -10.81 10.19
N ASP A 131 1.61 -11.59 9.25
CA ASP A 131 2.50 -12.74 9.43
C ASP A 131 3.96 -12.44 9.03
N ALA A 132 4.31 -11.16 8.93
CA ALA A 132 5.68 -10.75 8.61
C ALA A 132 6.68 -11.11 9.71
N ASP A 133 7.95 -11.20 9.34
CA ASP A 133 9.06 -11.23 10.31
C ASP A 133 9.26 -9.84 10.91
N PHE A 134 8.73 -9.62 12.11
CA PHE A 134 8.80 -8.34 12.81
C PHE A 134 10.21 -8.00 13.31
N SER A 135 11.11 -8.97 13.43
CA SER A 135 12.46 -8.77 13.95
C SER A 135 13.32 -7.78 13.14
N LYS A 136 12.91 -7.50 11.91
CA LYS A 136 13.58 -6.55 11.00
C LYS A 136 13.33 -5.09 11.37
N TYR A 137 12.31 -4.81 12.19
CA TYR A 137 11.84 -3.47 12.50
C TYR A 137 12.15 -3.09 13.94
N ASP A 138 12.51 -1.83 14.16
CA ASP A 138 12.66 -1.27 15.50
C ASP A 138 11.31 -0.90 16.10
N LEU A 139 10.34 -0.58 15.22
CA LEU A 139 8.98 -0.25 15.58
C LEU A 139 7.98 -0.92 14.61
N VAL A 140 6.99 -1.59 15.18
CA VAL A 140 5.83 -2.12 14.45
C VAL A 140 4.57 -1.39 14.94
N ALA A 141 3.84 -0.80 14.00
CA ALA A 141 2.55 -0.19 14.28
C ALA A 141 1.42 -1.06 13.73
N ALA A 142 0.41 -1.32 14.54
CA ALA A 142 -0.77 -2.12 14.23
C ALA A 142 -2.04 -1.31 14.46
N PRO A 143 -2.36 -0.31 13.60
CA PRO A 143 -3.55 0.52 13.77
C PRO A 143 -4.81 -0.30 13.60
N VAL A 144 -5.71 -0.23 14.57
CA VAL A 144 -7.02 -0.93 14.54
C VAL A 144 -6.86 -2.40 14.15
N LEU A 145 -5.99 -3.11 14.86
CA LEU A 145 -5.80 -4.55 14.67
C LEU A 145 -7.00 -5.29 15.30
N TYR A 146 -8.17 -5.10 14.70
CA TYR A 146 -9.47 -5.58 15.17
C TYR A 146 -9.51 -7.11 15.23
N MET A 147 -9.00 -7.75 14.17
CA MET A 147 -8.90 -9.20 14.04
C MET A 147 -7.49 -9.66 14.39
N VAL A 148 -7.35 -10.43 15.46
CA VAL A 148 -6.09 -11.09 15.83
C VAL A 148 -6.22 -12.57 15.50
N LYS A 149 -5.47 -13.01 14.50
CA LYS A 149 -5.44 -14.40 14.03
C LYS A 149 -4.58 -15.27 14.95
N ASP A 150 -4.76 -16.57 14.86
CA ASP A 150 -3.99 -17.55 15.66
C ASP A 150 -2.48 -17.36 15.46
N GLY A 151 -1.74 -17.30 16.56
CA GLY A 151 -0.29 -17.10 16.57
C GLY A 151 0.20 -15.66 16.41
N VAL A 152 -0.68 -14.72 16.09
CA VAL A 152 -0.29 -13.31 15.90
C VAL A 152 0.02 -12.63 17.23
N ALA A 153 -0.81 -12.85 18.26
CA ALA A 153 -0.59 -12.28 19.58
C ALA A 153 0.77 -12.73 20.13
N GLU A 154 1.05 -14.02 20.06
CA GLU A 154 2.33 -14.62 20.50
C GLU A 154 3.53 -14.06 19.71
N SER A 155 3.38 -13.86 18.41
CA SER A 155 4.44 -13.28 17.58
C SER A 155 4.74 -11.82 17.93
N LEU A 156 3.70 -11.02 18.19
CA LEU A 156 3.83 -9.64 18.63
C LEU A 156 4.40 -9.55 20.05
N GLU A 157 3.98 -10.45 20.94
CA GLU A 157 4.55 -10.54 22.29
C GLU A 157 6.04 -10.88 22.25
N ALA A 158 6.41 -11.90 21.48
CA ALA A 158 7.81 -12.30 21.31
C ALA A 158 8.67 -11.15 20.73
N TYR A 159 8.13 -10.40 19.77
CA TYR A 159 8.78 -9.22 19.21
C TYR A 159 9.06 -8.16 20.28
N VAL A 160 8.08 -7.85 21.14
CA VAL A 160 8.24 -6.88 22.24
C VAL A 160 9.22 -7.40 23.27
N GLN A 161 9.15 -8.68 23.65
CA GLN A 161 10.10 -9.31 24.59
C GLN A 161 11.54 -9.28 24.07
N ALA A 162 11.72 -9.34 22.75
CA ALA A 162 13.03 -9.20 22.11
C ALA A 162 13.53 -7.74 22.04
N GLY A 163 12.76 -6.77 22.54
CA GLY A 163 13.13 -5.35 22.60
C GLY A 163 12.54 -4.49 21.48
N GLY A 164 11.66 -5.03 20.65
CA GLY A 164 10.93 -4.29 19.65
C GLY A 164 9.86 -3.37 20.26
N THR A 165 9.50 -2.31 19.56
CA THR A 165 8.44 -1.38 19.99
C THR A 165 7.18 -1.66 19.21
N LEU A 166 6.10 -2.02 19.91
CA LEU A 166 4.77 -2.22 19.31
C LEU A 166 3.84 -1.05 19.65
N ILE A 167 3.19 -0.50 18.63
CA ILE A 167 2.10 0.48 18.78
C ILE A 167 0.80 -0.16 18.31
N THR A 168 -0.14 -0.33 19.21
CA THR A 168 -1.52 -0.69 18.90
C THR A 168 -2.43 0.52 19.14
N THR A 169 -3.62 0.50 18.54
CA THR A 169 -4.61 1.56 18.77
C THR A 169 -5.92 0.97 19.28
N TYR A 170 -6.93 1.80 19.46
CA TYR A 170 -8.27 1.35 19.86
C TYR A 170 -8.82 0.28 18.88
N MET A 171 -9.78 -0.49 19.34
CA MET A 171 -10.40 -1.60 18.59
C MET A 171 -9.44 -2.74 18.22
N SER A 172 -8.28 -2.85 18.86
CA SER A 172 -7.39 -4.00 18.65
C SER A 172 -7.82 -5.19 19.51
N GLY A 173 -7.69 -6.42 18.96
CA GLY A 173 -7.95 -7.67 19.68
C GLY A 173 -9.42 -7.96 19.98
N ILE A 174 -10.35 -7.48 19.19
CA ILE A 174 -11.78 -7.68 19.43
C ILE A 174 -12.25 -9.06 18.96
N VAL A 175 -11.79 -9.52 17.80
CA VAL A 175 -12.21 -10.79 17.20
C VAL A 175 -11.01 -11.66 16.83
N GLY A 176 -11.23 -12.97 16.81
CA GLY A 176 -10.30 -13.95 16.23
C GLY A 176 -10.48 -14.12 14.73
N GLN A 177 -9.74 -15.05 14.14
CA GLN A 177 -9.71 -15.29 12.69
C GLN A 177 -11.07 -15.69 12.07
N SER A 178 -12.05 -16.09 12.87
CA SER A 178 -13.41 -16.42 12.43
C SER A 178 -14.39 -15.26 12.56
N ASP A 179 -13.89 -14.05 12.83
CA ASP A 179 -14.68 -12.83 13.12
C ASP A 179 -15.64 -12.99 14.31
N ASN A 180 -15.31 -13.90 15.23
CA ASN A 180 -16.02 -14.05 16.49
C ASN A 180 -15.26 -13.33 17.61
N VAL A 181 -16.00 -12.63 18.48
CA VAL A 181 -15.41 -11.93 19.63
C VAL A 181 -14.68 -12.90 20.57
N HIS A 182 -13.58 -12.46 21.12
CA HIS A 182 -12.91 -13.17 22.20
C HIS A 182 -13.78 -13.12 23.47
N LEU A 183 -14.02 -14.29 24.08
CA LEU A 183 -14.81 -14.40 25.31
C LEU A 183 -13.88 -14.55 26.51
N GLY A 184 -14.11 -13.74 27.54
CA GLY A 184 -13.36 -13.83 28.80
C GLY A 184 -12.06 -13.03 28.85
N GLY A 185 -11.68 -12.33 27.79
CA GLY A 185 -10.48 -11.49 27.72
C GLY A 185 -10.11 -11.12 26.31
N TYR A 186 -9.03 -10.36 26.17
CA TYR A 186 -8.38 -10.08 24.90
C TYR A 186 -7.20 -11.02 24.72
N PRO A 187 -6.76 -11.29 23.47
CA PRO A 187 -5.58 -12.11 23.20
C PRO A 187 -4.31 -11.50 23.72
#